data_2afe9f4f7bb49a707340e796defbfa0f
#
_entry.id   2afe9f4f7bb49a707340e796defbfa0f
#
_cell.length_a   1.000
_cell.length_b   1.000
_cell.length_c   1.000
_cell.angle_alpha   90.00
_cell.angle_beta   90.00
_cell.angle_gamma   90.00
#
_symmetry.space_group_name_H-M   'P 1'
#
loop_
_entity.id
_entity.type
_entity.pdbx_description
1 polymer ?
#
loop_
_entity_poly.entity_id
_entity_poly.type
_entity_poly.pdbx_seq_one_letter_code
_entity_poly.pdbx_strand_id
1 'polypeptide(L)' 'MQFKLCPRCGSRNVKWIIPQNWSMWVCQDCDYTGPIIEGDENLAREIHENYLDYIEDEE' A
#
# COMPACT_ATOMS: atom_id res chain seq x y z
N MET A 1 4.21 10.04 13.47
CA MET A 1 3.59 8.75 13.69
C MET A 1 3.61 7.90 12.45
N GLN A 2 3.83 6.62 12.62
CA GLN A 2 3.93 5.73 11.49
C GLN A 2 2.81 4.73 11.49
N PHE A 3 2.38 4.34 10.31
CA PHE A 3 1.35 3.34 10.16
C PHE A 3 1.67 2.49 8.94
N LYS A 4 0.94 1.40 8.79
CA LYS A 4 1.20 0.46 7.72
C LYS A 4 0.60 0.97 6.42
N LEU A 5 1.39 0.90 5.37
CA LEU A 5 1.03 1.45 4.07
C LEU A 5 1.22 0.41 2.98
N CYS A 6 0.36 0.50 1.98
CA CYS A 6 0.55 -0.28 0.77
C CYS A 6 1.71 0.33 -0.02
N PRO A 7 2.72 -0.46 -0.36
CA PRO A 7 3.86 0.09 -1.11
C PRO A 7 3.55 0.38 -2.55
N ARG A 8 2.36 0.04 -2.99
CA ARG A 8 1.97 0.28 -4.37
C ARG A 8 1.17 1.56 -4.52
N CYS A 9 0.09 1.70 -3.76
CA CYS A 9 -0.79 2.85 -3.91
C CYS A 9 -0.75 3.80 -2.72
N GLY A 10 -0.02 3.45 -1.68
CA GLY A 10 0.10 4.32 -0.53
C GLY A 10 -1.13 4.36 0.35
N SER A 11 -2.02 3.39 0.22
CA SER A 11 -3.23 3.36 1.01
C SER A 11 -2.96 2.77 2.39
N ARG A 12 -3.73 3.22 3.36
CA ARG A 12 -3.67 2.66 4.69
C ARG A 12 -4.67 1.52 4.91
N ASN A 13 -5.46 1.23 3.89
CA ASN A 13 -6.47 0.18 3.98
C ASN A 13 -5.86 -1.17 3.66
N VAL A 14 -4.96 -1.62 4.52
CA VAL A 14 -4.30 -2.91 4.32
C VAL A 14 -4.72 -3.83 5.45
N LYS A 15 -4.88 -5.09 5.13
CA LYS A 15 -5.31 -6.09 6.06
C LYS A 15 -4.37 -7.27 6.06
N TRP A 16 -4.16 -7.83 7.24
CA TRP A 16 -3.36 -9.04 7.39
C TRP A 16 -4.29 -10.22 7.16
N ILE A 17 -4.02 -10.97 6.10
CA ILE A 17 -4.98 -11.98 5.68
C ILE A 17 -4.59 -13.40 6.07
N ILE A 18 -3.30 -13.65 6.28
CA ILE A 18 -2.85 -15.00 6.58
C ILE A 18 -2.00 -15.00 7.83
N PRO A 19 -2.49 -15.56 8.93
CA PRO A 19 -1.74 -15.55 10.19
C PRO A 19 -0.43 -16.31 10.14
N GLN A 20 -0.35 -17.35 9.33
CA GLN A 20 0.88 -18.13 9.24
C GLN A 20 1.94 -17.44 8.41
N ASN A 21 1.52 -16.53 7.58
CA ASN A 21 2.43 -15.84 6.67
C ASN A 21 2.42 -14.37 7.02
N TRP A 22 3.20 -14.01 7.99
CA TRP A 22 3.14 -12.70 8.60
C TRP A 22 3.53 -11.56 7.66
N SER A 23 3.95 -11.88 6.47
CA SER A 23 4.24 -10.84 5.48
C SER A 23 3.14 -10.70 4.44
N MET A 24 2.03 -11.36 4.67
CA MET A 24 0.97 -11.40 3.66
C MET A 24 -0.14 -10.42 4.02
N TRP A 25 -0.19 -9.35 3.30
CA TRP A 25 -1.20 -8.31 3.50
C TRP A 25 -1.92 -8.06 2.19
N VAL A 26 -3.12 -7.58 2.28
CA VAL A 26 -3.91 -7.22 1.10
C VAL A 26 -4.36 -5.78 1.24
N CYS A 27 -4.22 -5.03 0.16
CA CYS A 27 -4.70 -3.66 0.11
C CYS A 27 -6.13 -3.66 -0.41
N GLN A 28 -7.00 -2.94 0.29
CA GLN A 28 -8.41 -2.88 -0.10
C GLN A 28 -8.65 -1.93 -1.26
N ASP A 29 -7.68 -1.11 -1.58
CA ASP A 29 -7.86 -0.10 -2.62
C ASP A 29 -7.32 -0.55 -3.97
N CYS A 30 -6.20 -1.25 -3.98
CA CYS A 30 -5.59 -1.65 -5.25
C CYS A 30 -5.42 -3.15 -5.37
N ASP A 31 -5.90 -3.90 -4.39
CA ASP A 31 -5.82 -5.37 -4.40
C ASP A 31 -4.39 -5.87 -4.39
N TYR A 32 -3.48 -5.06 -3.89
CA TYR A 32 -2.10 -5.49 -3.76
C TYR A 32 -1.99 -6.58 -2.70
N THR A 33 -1.22 -7.61 -2.99
CA THR A 33 -1.00 -8.69 -2.05
C THR A 33 0.49 -8.88 -1.84
N GLY A 34 0.90 -8.93 -0.57
CA GLY A 34 2.30 -9.13 -0.26
C GLY A 34 2.72 -8.31 0.94
N PRO A 35 4.01 -8.08 1.09
CA PRO A 35 4.52 -7.30 2.23
C PRO A 35 4.15 -5.83 2.09
N ILE A 36 4.00 -5.17 3.23
CA ILE A 36 3.73 -3.75 3.25
C ILE A 36 4.85 -3.03 3.95
N ILE A 37 4.82 -1.71 3.87
CA ILE A 37 5.83 -0.88 4.52
C ILE A 37 5.19 -0.02 5.59
N GLU A 38 6.02 0.62 6.37
CA GLU A 38 5.55 1.55 7.40
C GLU A 38 6.09 2.93 7.10
N GLY A 39 5.26 3.92 7.33
CA GLY A 39 5.68 5.27 7.12
C GLY A 39 4.64 6.24 7.63
N ASP A 40 4.90 7.52 7.41
CA ASP A 40 3.97 8.54 7.84
C ASP A 40 3.12 9.02 6.69
N GLU A 41 2.35 10.06 6.96
CA GLU A 41 1.41 10.58 5.97
C GLU A 41 2.12 11.14 4.75
N ASN A 42 3.30 11.70 4.93
CA ASN A 42 4.05 12.25 3.82
C ASN A 42 4.46 11.15 2.85
N LEU A 43 4.93 10.05 3.40
CA LEU A 43 5.32 8.92 2.56
C LEU A 43 4.11 8.33 1.84
N ALA A 44 3.00 8.24 2.54
CA ALA A 44 1.79 7.70 1.94
C ALA A 44 1.37 8.55 0.74
N ARG A 45 1.43 9.85 0.89
CA ARG A 45 1.05 10.76 -0.18
C ARG A 45 1.98 10.61 -1.37
N GLU A 46 3.26 10.51 -1.11
CA GLU A 46 4.23 10.37 -2.18
C GLU A 46 4.00 9.10 -2.98
N ILE A 47 3.77 8.01 -2.29
CA ILE A 47 3.50 6.75 -2.97
C ILE A 47 2.21 6.82 -3.77
N HIS A 48 1.20 7.44 -3.19
CA HIS A 48 -0.09 7.56 -3.85
C HIS A 48 0.01 8.37 -5.14
N GLU A 49 0.75 9.45 -5.11
CA GLU A 49 0.92 10.28 -6.28
C GLU A 49 1.64 9.54 -7.39
N ASN A 50 2.65 8.78 -7.03
CA ASN A 50 3.36 7.97 -8.02
C ASN A 50 2.45 6.90 -8.61
N TYR A 51 1.58 6.34 -7.79
CA TYR A 51 0.65 5.34 -8.25
C TYR A 51 -0.34 5.90 -9.25
N LEU A 52 -0.85 7.10 -8.96
CA LEU A 52 -1.80 7.74 -9.88
C LEU A 52 -1.15 8.03 -11.22
N ASP A 53 0.10 8.47 -11.18
CA ASP A 53 0.83 8.75 -12.40
C ASP A 53 1.01 7.46 -13.22
N TYR A 54 1.30 6.38 -12.53
CA TYR A 54 1.46 5.10 -13.18
C TYR A 54 0.17 4.64 -13.86
N ILE A 55 -0.96 4.83 -13.18
CA ILE A 55 -2.24 4.42 -13.72
C ILE A 55 -2.58 5.21 -14.99
N GLU A 56 -2.37 6.51 -14.93
CA GLU A 56 -2.67 7.36 -16.07
C GLU A 56 -1.85 6.96 -17.27
N ASP A 57 -0.65 6.56 -17.03
CA ASP A 57 0.24 6.16 -18.10
C ASP A 57 -0.23 4.90 -18.78
N GLU A 58 -1.01 4.14 -18.07
CA GLU A 58 -1.52 2.88 -18.57
C GLU A 58 -2.47 3.08 -19.72
N GLU A 59 -3.08 4.20 -19.75
CA GLU A 59 -4.01 4.50 -20.80
C GLU A 59 -3.34 4.44 -22.15
#